data_0ddd3c1ab725d0af080eb5a208e968e9
#
_entry.id   0ddd3c1ab725d0af080eb5a208e968e9
#
_cell.length_a   1.000
_cell.length_b   1.000
_cell.length_c   1.000
_cell.angle_alpha   90.00
_cell.angle_beta   90.00
_cell.angle_gamma   90.00
#
_symmetry.space_group_name_H-M   'P 1'
#
loop_
_entity.id
_entity.type
_entity.pdbx_description
1 polymer ?
#
loop_
_entity_poly.entity_id
_entity_poly.type
_entity_poly.pdbx_seq_one_letter_code
_entity_poly.pdbx_strand_id
1 'polypeptide(L)'
;MYWNYPVEESDGIFAAVASAAFDKILGGIGDVDVTKLVGAFERGAEEGRLIAWMRNDDEQNAIKETGIDASLPDPDDPSADPVAGVYFNNLSFSKLDWYLNADTQIGQGIKNGDGTCSYRITVTLTNIMTQEEAGKLPDYVAASAPDAARDDERLNVSLFAPTGGNISDLTVEGTQFGLGAATWHGIPFYSGTVDLHAGETTTITYTLTTSAEAGDKPLTLRQTPTCQAARDSASA
;
A
#
# COMPACT_ATOMS: atom_id res chain seq x y z
N MET A 1 -18.55 -4.96 12.14
CA MET A 1 -18.83 -4.03 13.22
C MET A 1 -19.94 -3.05 12.80
N TYR A 2 -19.74 -2.18 11.82
CA TYR A 2 -20.68 -1.10 11.38
C TYR A 2 -22.06 -1.57 10.88
N TRP A 3 -22.22 -2.86 10.57
CA TRP A 3 -23.51 -3.49 10.23
C TRP A 3 -24.37 -3.80 11.44
N ASN A 4 -23.76 -3.94 12.64
CA ASN A 4 -24.41 -4.49 13.81
C ASN A 4 -24.50 -3.52 14.99
N TYR A 5 -23.78 -2.39 14.93
CA TYR A 5 -23.69 -1.41 16.01
C TYR A 5 -23.89 0.00 15.49
N PRO A 6 -24.54 0.88 16.25
CA PRO A 6 -24.61 2.31 15.95
C PRO A 6 -23.19 2.93 15.87
N VAL A 7 -23.02 3.92 15.01
CA VAL A 7 -21.71 4.58 14.82
C VAL A 7 -21.22 5.26 16.09
N GLU A 8 -22.12 5.74 16.93
CA GLU A 8 -21.84 6.43 18.21
C GLU A 8 -21.17 5.48 19.23
N GLU A 9 -21.37 4.17 19.11
CA GLU A 9 -20.75 3.16 19.96
C GLU A 9 -19.39 2.71 19.46
N SER A 10 -18.99 3.10 18.25
CA SER A 10 -17.78 2.61 17.57
C SER A 10 -16.51 2.87 18.35
N ASP A 11 -16.35 4.08 18.90
CA ASP A 11 -15.16 4.47 19.65
C ASP A 11 -15.02 3.65 20.95
N GLY A 12 -16.14 3.42 21.65
CA GLY A 12 -16.16 2.58 22.84
C GLY A 12 -15.78 1.12 22.55
N ILE A 13 -16.23 0.58 21.42
CA ILE A 13 -15.90 -0.79 21.00
C ILE A 13 -14.42 -0.87 20.60
N PHE A 14 -13.90 0.09 19.84
CA PHE A 14 -12.47 0.12 19.49
C PHE A 14 -11.57 0.25 20.71
N ALA A 15 -11.92 1.12 21.66
CA ALA A 15 -11.20 1.27 22.92
C ALA A 15 -11.22 -0.02 23.73
N ALA A 16 -12.36 -0.70 23.82
CA ALA A 16 -12.48 -1.96 24.53
C ALA A 16 -11.65 -3.08 23.88
N VAL A 17 -11.64 -3.18 22.54
CA VAL A 17 -10.83 -4.16 21.80
C VAL A 17 -9.34 -3.87 21.98
N ALA A 18 -8.92 -2.60 21.86
CA ALA A 18 -7.53 -2.20 22.08
C ALA A 18 -7.08 -2.52 23.51
N SER A 19 -7.88 -2.15 24.53
CA SER A 19 -7.57 -2.45 25.93
C SER A 19 -7.44 -3.96 26.16
N ALA A 20 -8.39 -4.77 25.68
CA ALA A 20 -8.34 -6.21 25.83
C ALA A 20 -7.11 -6.83 25.14
N ALA A 21 -6.70 -6.31 23.98
CA ALA A 21 -5.49 -6.76 23.29
C ALA A 21 -4.24 -6.40 24.09
N PHE A 22 -4.12 -5.17 24.59
CA PHE A 22 -3.01 -4.75 25.43
C PHE A 22 -2.94 -5.52 26.74
N ASP A 23 -4.07 -5.69 27.43
CA ASP A 23 -4.13 -6.47 28.67
C ASP A 23 -3.71 -7.92 28.44
N LYS A 24 -4.10 -8.51 27.30
CA LYS A 24 -3.69 -9.87 26.93
C LYS A 24 -2.19 -9.97 26.66
N ILE A 25 -1.61 -8.97 25.98
CA ILE A 25 -0.17 -8.94 25.66
C ILE A 25 0.65 -8.69 26.94
N LEU A 26 0.28 -7.68 27.73
CA LEU A 26 1.03 -7.25 28.90
C LEU A 26 0.80 -8.16 30.12
N GLY A 27 -0.43 -8.61 30.35
CA GLY A 27 -0.80 -9.46 31.49
C GLY A 27 -0.45 -10.93 31.31
N GLY A 28 -0.21 -11.37 30.08
CA GLY A 28 0.03 -12.76 29.72
C GLY A 28 1.46 -13.08 29.26
N ILE A 29 2.46 -12.21 29.53
CA ILE A 29 3.85 -12.46 29.08
C ILE A 29 4.38 -13.83 29.54
N GLY A 30 3.84 -14.43 30.61
CA GLY A 30 4.17 -15.79 31.06
C GLY A 30 3.49 -16.92 30.27
N ASP A 31 2.34 -16.63 29.61
CA ASP A 31 1.52 -17.61 28.88
C ASP A 31 1.49 -17.38 27.37
N VAL A 32 2.08 -16.27 26.91
CA VAL A 32 2.17 -15.96 25.48
C VAL A 32 3.30 -16.76 24.85
N ASP A 33 2.99 -17.47 23.77
CA ASP A 33 4.01 -18.06 22.91
C ASP A 33 4.80 -16.94 22.24
N VAL A 34 5.96 -16.61 22.82
CA VAL A 34 6.85 -15.53 22.38
C VAL A 34 7.23 -15.70 20.89
N THR A 35 7.39 -16.95 20.43
CA THR A 35 7.71 -17.24 19.03
C THR A 35 6.59 -16.78 18.09
N LYS A 36 5.32 -17.03 18.48
CA LYS A 36 4.17 -16.57 17.70
C LYS A 36 4.03 -15.04 17.71
N LEU A 37 4.34 -14.41 18.84
CA LEU A 37 4.31 -12.96 18.97
C LEU A 37 5.36 -12.32 18.06
N VAL A 38 6.60 -12.77 18.13
CA VAL A 38 7.70 -12.31 17.26
C VAL A 38 7.33 -12.51 15.79
N GLY A 39 6.88 -13.70 15.40
CA GLY A 39 6.44 -13.96 14.02
C GLY A 39 5.24 -13.12 13.56
N ALA A 40 4.39 -12.63 14.49
CA ALA A 40 3.33 -11.68 14.14
C ALA A 40 3.89 -10.27 13.88
N PHE A 41 4.89 -9.84 14.67
CA PHE A 41 5.59 -8.57 14.45
C PHE A 41 6.39 -8.59 13.15
N GLU A 42 7.13 -9.68 12.87
CA GLU A 42 7.87 -9.86 11.61
C GLU A 42 6.94 -9.74 10.41
N ARG A 43 5.83 -10.48 10.39
CA ARG A 43 4.84 -10.36 9.30
C ARG A 43 4.25 -8.94 9.20
N GLY A 44 3.93 -8.31 10.33
CA GLY A 44 3.44 -6.93 10.33
C GLY A 44 4.43 -5.93 9.73
N ALA A 45 5.73 -6.15 9.96
CA ALA A 45 6.81 -5.36 9.39
C ALA A 45 6.97 -5.62 7.88
N GLU A 46 7.04 -6.88 7.47
CA GLU A 46 7.16 -7.31 6.06
C GLU A 46 5.98 -6.81 5.21
N GLU A 47 4.76 -6.84 5.76
CA GLU A 47 3.56 -6.35 5.09
C GLU A 47 3.41 -4.81 5.14
N GLY A 48 4.36 -4.07 5.74
CA GLY A 48 4.28 -2.62 5.89
C GLY A 48 3.16 -2.13 6.84
N ARG A 49 2.61 -3.03 7.68
CA ARG A 49 1.55 -2.73 8.67
C ARG A 49 2.08 -2.25 10.01
N LEU A 50 3.36 -2.51 10.28
CA LEU A 50 4.07 -2.05 11.46
C LEU A 50 5.05 -0.96 11.06
N ILE A 51 4.85 0.22 11.61
CA ILE A 51 5.72 1.38 11.39
C ILE A 51 6.14 1.89 12.76
N ALA A 52 7.44 2.19 12.92
CA ALA A 52 7.99 2.74 14.14
C ALA A 52 8.80 4.00 13.87
N TRP A 53 8.67 4.97 14.76
CA TRP A 53 9.48 6.17 14.76
C TRP A 53 9.98 6.46 16.18
N MET A 54 11.28 6.77 16.31
CA MET A 54 11.93 7.08 17.58
C MET A 54 12.46 8.50 17.57
N ARG A 55 12.31 9.19 18.71
CA ARG A 55 12.81 10.58 18.87
C ARG A 55 14.31 10.65 19.05
N ASN A 56 14.91 9.61 19.60
CA ASN A 56 16.34 9.51 19.81
C ASN A 56 17.01 9.01 18.52
N ASP A 57 18.09 9.66 18.08
CA ASP A 57 18.76 9.36 16.81
C ASP A 57 19.37 7.95 16.77
N ASP A 58 19.95 7.49 17.90
CA ASP A 58 20.55 6.13 17.94
C ASP A 58 19.48 5.05 17.84
N GLU A 59 18.33 5.24 18.53
CA GLU A 59 17.16 4.35 18.44
C GLU A 59 16.54 4.39 17.05
N GLN A 60 16.42 5.60 16.46
CA GLN A 60 15.88 5.75 15.09
C GLN A 60 16.79 5.08 14.06
N ASN A 61 18.11 5.15 14.21
CA ASN A 61 19.03 4.45 13.31
C ASN A 61 18.88 2.93 13.43
N ALA A 62 18.69 2.40 14.65
CA ALA A 62 18.41 0.98 14.84
C ALA A 62 17.06 0.56 14.19
N ILE A 63 16.02 1.44 14.25
CA ILE A 63 14.74 1.20 13.56
C ILE A 63 14.91 1.20 12.05
N LYS A 64 15.69 2.13 11.48
CA LYS A 64 15.99 2.16 10.04
C LYS A 64 16.62 0.87 9.52
N GLU A 65 17.53 0.28 10.29
CA GLU A 65 18.16 -1.00 9.95
C GLU A 65 17.15 -2.15 9.83
N THR A 66 16.01 -2.05 10.51
CA THR A 66 14.93 -3.06 10.43
C THR A 66 13.96 -2.81 9.27
N GLY A 67 14.00 -1.65 8.62
CA GLY A 67 13.10 -1.27 7.53
C GLY A 67 11.68 -0.91 7.93
N ILE A 68 11.36 -0.86 9.25
CA ILE A 68 10.01 -0.52 9.74
C ILE A 68 9.81 0.98 9.99
N ASP A 69 10.77 1.82 9.66
CA ASP A 69 10.68 3.27 9.80
C ASP A 69 9.84 3.93 8.69
N ALA A 70 9.43 3.15 7.68
CA ALA A 70 8.69 3.58 6.49
C ALA A 70 9.35 4.75 5.72
N SER A 71 10.64 5.01 5.94
CA SER A 71 11.35 6.02 5.17
C SER A 71 11.39 5.63 3.69
N LEU A 72 11.23 6.62 2.82
CA LEU A 72 11.52 6.44 1.41
C LEU A 72 13.04 6.29 1.22
N PRO A 73 13.48 5.63 0.12
CA PRO A 73 14.89 5.61 -0.25
C PRO A 73 15.47 7.01 -0.29
N ASP A 74 16.74 7.16 0.05
CA ASP A 74 17.44 8.44 -0.03
C ASP A 74 17.41 8.94 -1.48
N PRO A 75 16.80 10.12 -1.76
CA PRO A 75 16.71 10.66 -3.11
C PRO A 75 18.08 11.05 -3.70
N ASP A 76 19.08 11.22 -2.86
CA ASP A 76 20.44 11.61 -3.27
C ASP A 76 21.38 10.39 -3.43
N ASP A 77 20.89 9.17 -3.18
CA ASP A 77 21.65 7.93 -3.35
C ASP A 77 21.07 7.04 -4.48
N PRO A 78 21.41 7.26 -5.76
CA PRO A 78 20.94 6.41 -6.87
C PRO A 78 21.55 5.01 -6.86
N SER A 79 22.54 4.74 -5.99
CA SER A 79 23.12 3.41 -5.78
C SER A 79 22.36 2.57 -4.76
N ALA A 80 21.40 3.15 -4.04
CA ALA A 80 20.56 2.44 -3.07
C ALA A 80 19.79 1.28 -3.69
N ASP A 81 19.28 0.37 -2.86
CA ASP A 81 18.44 -0.72 -3.33
C ASP A 81 17.16 -0.16 -4.00
N PRO A 82 16.88 -0.52 -5.26
CA PRO A 82 15.78 0.06 -6.01
C PRO A 82 14.43 -0.40 -5.45
N VAL A 83 13.54 0.56 -5.18
CA VAL A 83 12.20 0.33 -4.64
C VAL A 83 11.16 0.89 -5.61
N ALA A 84 10.22 0.06 -6.04
CA ALA A 84 8.98 0.50 -6.68
C ALA A 84 7.97 0.88 -5.60
N GLY A 85 7.45 2.11 -5.63
CA GLY A 85 6.42 2.57 -4.70
C GLY A 85 5.03 2.55 -5.35
N VAL A 86 4.06 1.88 -4.70
CA VAL A 86 2.65 1.87 -5.14
C VAL A 86 1.77 2.23 -3.95
N TYR A 87 1.22 3.43 -3.93
CA TYR A 87 0.49 3.93 -2.77
C TYR A 87 -0.93 4.33 -3.11
N PHE A 88 -1.85 4.06 -2.18
CA PHE A 88 -3.27 4.35 -2.29
C PHE A 88 -3.75 5.21 -1.14
N ASN A 89 -4.59 6.21 -1.46
CA ASN A 89 -5.31 7.01 -0.48
C ASN A 89 -6.79 7.06 -0.85
N ASN A 90 -7.67 6.79 0.12
CA ASN A 90 -9.11 6.90 -0.07
C ASN A 90 -9.52 8.38 -0.16
N LEU A 91 -10.20 8.72 -1.24
CA LEU A 91 -10.81 10.04 -1.50
C LEU A 91 -12.34 10.02 -1.39
N SER A 92 -12.96 8.86 -1.15
CA SER A 92 -14.42 8.70 -1.03
C SER A 92 -14.93 9.18 0.33
N PHE A 93 -14.06 9.46 1.31
CA PHE A 93 -14.42 9.69 2.71
C PHE A 93 -15.27 8.55 3.29
N SER A 94 -14.85 7.32 3.04
CA SER A 94 -15.60 6.09 3.30
C SER A 94 -14.80 5.08 4.14
N LYS A 95 -15.37 3.88 4.33
CA LYS A 95 -14.68 2.69 4.84
C LYS A 95 -14.65 1.58 3.78
N LEU A 96 -14.69 1.96 2.51
CA LEU A 96 -14.72 1.03 1.38
C LEU A 96 -13.37 0.36 1.12
N ASP A 97 -12.25 0.88 1.66
CA ASP A 97 -10.93 0.24 1.62
C ASP A 97 -10.95 -1.24 2.07
N TRP A 98 -11.95 -1.62 2.89
CA TRP A 98 -12.17 -3.03 3.25
C TRP A 98 -12.41 -3.92 2.03
N TYR A 99 -13.00 -3.37 0.98
CA TYR A 99 -13.32 -4.09 -0.26
C TYR A 99 -12.26 -3.92 -1.34
N LEU A 100 -11.23 -3.13 -1.09
CA LEU A 100 -10.13 -2.96 -2.04
C LEU A 100 -9.22 -4.19 -2.02
N ASN A 101 -9.13 -4.88 -3.16
CA ASN A 101 -8.09 -5.86 -3.45
C ASN A 101 -7.08 -5.20 -4.41
N ALA A 102 -5.82 -5.14 -3.99
CA ALA A 102 -4.73 -4.58 -4.78
C ALA A 102 -3.64 -5.64 -4.95
N ASP A 103 -3.36 -5.98 -6.21
CA ASP A 103 -2.31 -6.92 -6.60
C ASP A 103 -1.30 -6.19 -7.48
N THR A 104 -0.03 -6.23 -7.11
CA THR A 104 1.06 -5.64 -7.89
C THR A 104 2.06 -6.71 -8.25
N GLN A 105 2.28 -6.88 -9.56
CA GLN A 105 3.21 -7.85 -10.13
C GLN A 105 4.41 -7.14 -10.73
N ILE A 106 5.61 -7.61 -10.39
CA ILE A 106 6.88 -7.19 -10.97
C ILE A 106 7.30 -8.26 -11.98
N GLY A 107 7.38 -7.88 -13.26
CA GLY A 107 7.88 -8.75 -14.31
C GLY A 107 9.40 -8.98 -14.19
N GLN A 108 9.92 -9.89 -15.00
CA GLN A 108 11.36 -10.15 -15.07
C GLN A 108 12.15 -8.90 -15.48
N GLY A 109 13.24 -8.61 -14.75
CA GLY A 109 14.15 -7.53 -15.09
C GLY A 109 14.91 -7.76 -16.39
N ILE A 110 15.00 -6.75 -17.22
CA ILE A 110 15.75 -6.73 -18.49
C ILE A 110 16.90 -5.74 -18.36
N LYS A 111 18.11 -6.24 -18.43
CA LYS A 111 19.33 -5.39 -18.42
C LYS A 111 19.45 -4.60 -19.72
N ASN A 112 19.65 -3.31 -19.60
CA ASN A 112 19.87 -2.42 -20.72
C ASN A 112 21.38 -2.22 -20.97
N GLY A 113 21.72 -1.77 -22.19
CA GLY A 113 23.12 -1.57 -22.56
C GLY A 113 23.82 -0.39 -21.86
N ASP A 114 23.07 0.46 -21.18
CA ASP A 114 23.53 1.61 -20.39
C ASP A 114 23.73 1.32 -18.88
N GLY A 115 23.56 0.06 -18.48
CA GLY A 115 23.70 -0.35 -17.08
C GLY A 115 22.43 -0.30 -16.25
N THR A 116 21.34 0.25 -16.78
CA THR A 116 20.03 0.27 -16.13
C THR A 116 19.32 -1.09 -16.25
N CYS A 117 18.28 -1.32 -15.44
CA CYS A 117 17.43 -2.50 -15.56
C CYS A 117 15.97 -2.06 -15.68
N SER A 118 15.23 -2.62 -16.63
CA SER A 118 13.82 -2.31 -16.88
C SER A 118 12.91 -3.44 -16.43
N TYR A 119 11.80 -3.09 -15.77
CA TYR A 119 10.78 -4.01 -15.25
C TYR A 119 9.41 -3.60 -15.76
N ARG A 120 8.61 -4.56 -16.18
CA ARG A 120 7.18 -4.34 -16.40
C ARG A 120 6.45 -4.49 -15.09
N ILE A 121 5.73 -3.46 -14.68
CA ILE A 121 4.90 -3.46 -13.46
C ILE A 121 3.44 -3.49 -13.88
N THR A 122 2.65 -4.33 -13.21
CA THR A 122 1.20 -4.40 -13.39
C THR A 122 0.52 -4.27 -12.04
N VAL A 123 -0.30 -3.25 -11.85
CA VAL A 123 -1.10 -3.00 -10.65
C VAL A 123 -2.55 -3.25 -10.99
N THR A 124 -3.18 -4.21 -10.35
CA THR A 124 -4.60 -4.53 -10.51
C THR A 124 -5.36 -4.13 -9.24
N LEU A 125 -6.31 -3.24 -9.40
CA LEU A 125 -7.18 -2.75 -8.33
C LEU A 125 -8.59 -3.24 -8.58
N THR A 126 -9.19 -3.91 -7.60
CA THR A 126 -10.55 -4.46 -7.70
C THR A 126 -11.34 -4.08 -6.46
N ASN A 127 -12.50 -3.47 -6.65
CA ASN A 127 -13.52 -3.37 -5.61
C ASN A 127 -14.28 -4.70 -5.58
N ILE A 128 -13.97 -5.55 -4.57
CA ILE A 128 -14.57 -6.91 -4.45
C ILE A 128 -15.97 -6.90 -3.84
N MET A 129 -16.54 -5.72 -3.57
CA MET A 129 -17.91 -5.59 -3.08
C MET A 129 -18.91 -6.17 -4.09
N THR A 130 -19.91 -6.86 -3.61
CA THR A 130 -21.03 -7.30 -4.44
C THR A 130 -22.06 -6.19 -4.60
N GLN A 131 -22.86 -6.22 -5.68
CA GLN A 131 -23.96 -5.28 -5.89
C GLN A 131 -25.02 -5.39 -4.78
N GLU A 132 -25.19 -6.55 -4.17
CA GLU A 132 -26.10 -6.74 -3.05
C GLU A 132 -25.60 -6.00 -1.80
N GLU A 133 -24.30 -6.07 -1.49
CA GLU A 133 -23.68 -5.34 -0.40
C GLU A 133 -23.75 -3.84 -0.64
N ALA A 134 -23.44 -3.37 -1.85
CA ALA A 134 -23.52 -1.96 -2.23
C ALA A 134 -24.90 -1.36 -1.94
N GLY A 135 -25.96 -2.10 -2.25
CA GLY A 135 -27.35 -1.70 -1.98
C GLY A 135 -27.73 -1.61 -0.51
N LYS A 136 -26.92 -2.18 0.39
CA LYS A 136 -27.21 -2.26 1.83
C LYS A 136 -26.18 -1.53 2.69
N LEU A 137 -25.21 -0.82 2.09
CA LEU A 137 -24.15 -0.14 2.82
C LEU A 137 -24.70 0.79 3.91
N PRO A 138 -24.20 0.69 5.17
CA PRO A 138 -24.47 1.69 6.18
C PRO A 138 -23.90 3.06 5.76
N ASP A 139 -24.56 4.14 6.10
CA ASP A 139 -24.12 5.49 5.71
C ASP A 139 -22.70 5.82 6.15
N TYR A 140 -22.28 5.32 7.30
CA TYR A 140 -20.91 5.52 7.81
C TYR A 140 -19.83 4.75 7.02
N VAL A 141 -20.22 3.71 6.29
CA VAL A 141 -19.30 2.90 5.46
C VAL A 141 -19.25 3.42 4.02
N ALA A 142 -20.41 3.86 3.53
CA ALA A 142 -20.60 4.33 2.16
C ALA A 142 -19.73 5.57 1.84
N ALA A 143 -19.44 5.76 0.56
CA ALA A 143 -18.82 6.98 0.07
C ALA A 143 -19.67 8.20 0.40
N SER A 144 -19.02 9.26 0.87
CA SER A 144 -19.63 10.53 1.23
C SER A 144 -18.96 11.75 0.59
N ALA A 145 -17.98 11.52 -0.28
CA ALA A 145 -17.37 12.59 -1.08
C ALA A 145 -18.41 13.20 -2.02
N PRO A 146 -18.33 14.51 -2.31
CA PRO A 146 -19.17 15.15 -3.31
C PRO A 146 -19.11 14.38 -4.64
N ASP A 147 -20.27 14.17 -5.27
CA ASP A 147 -20.42 13.49 -6.56
C ASP A 147 -20.00 12.01 -6.60
N ALA A 148 -19.70 11.38 -5.46
CA ALA A 148 -19.44 9.96 -5.38
C ALA A 148 -20.75 9.16 -5.23
N ALA A 149 -20.86 8.03 -5.94
CA ALA A 149 -21.87 7.02 -5.65
C ALA A 149 -21.57 6.35 -4.30
N ARG A 150 -22.57 5.74 -3.65
CA ARG A 150 -22.41 5.15 -2.31
C ARG A 150 -21.38 4.01 -2.25
N ASP A 151 -21.19 3.31 -3.34
CA ASP A 151 -20.26 2.18 -3.54
C ASP A 151 -18.96 2.58 -4.25
N ASP A 152 -18.74 3.87 -4.45
CA ASP A 152 -17.60 4.39 -5.20
C ASP A 152 -16.33 4.43 -4.34
N GLU A 153 -15.46 3.46 -4.53
CA GLU A 153 -14.12 3.45 -3.97
C GLU A 153 -13.23 4.34 -4.84
N ARG A 154 -13.17 5.62 -4.46
CA ARG A 154 -12.33 6.62 -5.12
C ARG A 154 -10.95 6.66 -4.46
N LEU A 155 -9.93 6.35 -5.23
CA LEU A 155 -8.55 6.26 -4.77
C LEU A 155 -7.67 7.29 -5.46
N ASN A 156 -6.83 7.99 -4.70
CA ASN A 156 -5.62 8.57 -5.28
C ASN A 156 -4.54 7.48 -5.33
N VAL A 157 -4.08 7.16 -6.53
CA VAL A 157 -2.99 6.20 -6.76
C VAL A 157 -1.72 6.96 -7.04
N SER A 158 -0.63 6.63 -6.35
CA SER A 158 0.69 7.22 -6.56
C SER A 158 1.72 6.13 -6.85
N LEU A 159 2.40 6.25 -7.99
CA LEU A 159 3.38 5.31 -8.52
C LEU A 159 4.76 5.98 -8.50
N PHE A 160 5.66 5.53 -7.65
CA PHE A 160 7.00 6.10 -7.49
C PHE A 160 8.05 5.27 -8.22
N ALA A 161 8.92 5.94 -8.96
CA ALA A 161 10.15 5.35 -9.46
C ALA A 161 11.15 5.11 -8.31
N PRO A 162 12.12 4.20 -8.46
CA PRO A 162 13.27 4.15 -7.57
C PRO A 162 14.15 5.40 -7.75
N THR A 163 14.98 5.70 -6.75
CA THR A 163 15.94 6.80 -6.81
C THR A 163 16.82 6.70 -8.05
N GLY A 164 16.95 7.80 -8.77
CA GLY A 164 17.70 7.84 -10.04
C GLY A 164 17.06 7.08 -11.20
N GLY A 165 15.90 6.48 -10.97
CA GLY A 165 15.14 5.73 -11.98
C GLY A 165 14.05 6.54 -12.66
N ASN A 166 13.21 5.87 -13.45
CA ASN A 166 12.14 6.50 -14.23
C ASN A 166 10.95 5.56 -14.43
N ILE A 167 9.78 6.14 -14.75
CA ILE A 167 8.56 5.44 -15.18
C ILE A 167 8.24 5.87 -16.61
N SER A 168 7.95 4.90 -17.48
CA SER A 168 7.52 5.09 -18.88
C SER A 168 6.38 4.13 -19.25
N ASP A 169 5.83 4.30 -20.45
CA ASP A 169 4.83 3.42 -21.07
C ASP A 169 3.61 3.15 -20.18
N LEU A 170 3.20 4.17 -19.42
CA LEU A 170 2.09 4.07 -18.50
C LEU A 170 0.77 3.96 -19.27
N THR A 171 0.02 2.90 -18.99
CA THR A 171 -1.31 2.64 -19.53
C THR A 171 -2.28 2.28 -18.41
N VAL A 172 -3.55 2.66 -18.58
CA VAL A 172 -4.63 2.33 -17.65
C VAL A 172 -5.78 1.73 -18.43
N GLU A 173 -6.23 0.56 -18.01
CA GLU A 173 -7.38 -0.15 -18.58
C GLU A 173 -8.49 -0.24 -17.53
N GLY A 174 -9.71 0.05 -17.94
CA GLY A 174 -10.89 0.06 -17.07
C GLY A 174 -11.44 1.46 -16.91
N THR A 175 -11.30 2.05 -15.71
CA THR A 175 -11.82 3.38 -15.38
C THR A 175 -11.03 4.50 -16.05
N GLN A 176 -11.67 5.63 -16.36
CA GLN A 176 -10.97 6.81 -16.85
C GLN A 176 -10.06 7.37 -15.75
N PHE A 177 -8.80 7.53 -16.10
CA PHE A 177 -7.76 7.90 -15.15
C PHE A 177 -6.81 8.94 -15.76
N GLY A 178 -6.75 10.11 -15.12
CA GLY A 178 -5.80 11.15 -15.49
C GLY A 178 -4.58 11.11 -14.58
N LEU A 179 -3.46 10.56 -15.05
CA LEU A 179 -2.20 10.59 -14.32
C LEU A 179 -1.43 11.86 -14.61
N GLY A 180 -1.11 12.59 -13.56
CA GLY A 180 -0.15 13.69 -13.59
C GLY A 180 1.24 13.22 -13.19
N ALA A 181 2.26 13.60 -13.99
CA ALA A 181 3.65 13.41 -13.61
C ALA A 181 4.08 14.52 -12.64
N ALA A 182 4.82 14.15 -11.60
CA ALA A 182 5.39 15.05 -10.62
C ALA A 182 6.74 14.53 -10.10
N THR A 183 7.41 15.30 -9.23
CA THR A 183 8.60 14.87 -8.51
C THR A 183 8.44 15.15 -7.03
N TRP A 184 8.92 14.25 -6.19
CA TRP A 184 9.01 14.44 -4.76
C TRP A 184 10.46 14.23 -4.31
N HIS A 185 11.10 15.28 -3.81
CA HIS A 185 12.52 15.27 -3.47
C HIS A 185 13.42 14.71 -4.60
N GLY A 186 13.11 15.05 -5.86
CA GLY A 186 13.86 14.56 -7.02
C GLY A 186 13.45 13.17 -7.54
N ILE A 187 12.66 12.42 -6.80
CA ILE A 187 12.14 11.12 -7.22
C ILE A 187 10.92 11.32 -8.12
N PRO A 188 10.93 10.83 -9.37
CA PRO A 188 9.77 10.91 -10.26
C PRO A 188 8.61 10.04 -9.75
N PHE A 189 7.41 10.57 -9.84
CA PHE A 189 6.20 9.78 -9.59
C PHE A 189 5.05 10.22 -10.48
N TYR A 190 4.08 9.32 -10.65
CA TYR A 190 2.79 9.61 -11.25
C TYR A 190 1.72 9.49 -10.22
N SER A 191 0.74 10.41 -10.22
CA SER A 191 -0.40 10.36 -9.32
C SER A 191 -1.68 10.71 -10.05
N GLY A 192 -2.78 10.08 -9.67
CA GLY A 192 -4.08 10.33 -10.25
C GLY A 192 -5.20 9.57 -9.52
N THR A 193 -6.44 9.81 -9.95
CA THR A 193 -7.63 9.26 -9.29
C THR A 193 -8.19 8.08 -10.07
N VAL A 194 -8.49 7.00 -9.37
CA VAL A 194 -9.23 5.83 -9.85
C VAL A 194 -10.55 5.76 -9.09
N ASP A 195 -11.66 5.61 -9.82
CA ASP A 195 -12.98 5.34 -9.26
C ASP A 195 -13.36 3.89 -9.57
N LEU A 196 -13.73 3.13 -8.55
CA LEU A 196 -14.10 1.71 -8.65
C LEU A 196 -15.45 1.48 -7.99
N HIS A 197 -16.48 1.20 -8.77
CA HIS A 197 -17.76 0.73 -8.26
C HIS A 197 -17.72 -0.73 -7.86
N ALA A 198 -18.74 -1.20 -7.18
CA ALA A 198 -18.86 -2.59 -6.75
C ALA A 198 -18.62 -3.57 -7.91
N GLY A 199 -17.65 -4.46 -7.76
CA GLY A 199 -17.26 -5.47 -8.76
C GLY A 199 -16.35 -4.96 -9.86
N GLU A 200 -15.99 -3.67 -9.91
CA GLU A 200 -15.12 -3.12 -10.95
C GLU A 200 -13.64 -3.38 -10.69
N THR A 201 -12.91 -3.45 -11.79
CA THR A 201 -11.45 -3.66 -11.81
C THR A 201 -10.80 -2.65 -12.74
N THR A 202 -9.68 -2.08 -12.31
CA THR A 202 -8.78 -1.27 -13.13
C THR A 202 -7.38 -1.87 -13.11
N THR A 203 -6.71 -1.89 -14.26
CA THR A 203 -5.33 -2.36 -14.40
C THR A 203 -4.45 -1.22 -14.86
N ILE A 204 -3.41 -0.93 -14.09
CA ILE A 204 -2.37 0.05 -14.43
C ILE A 204 -1.11 -0.71 -14.79
N THR A 205 -0.54 -0.43 -15.96
CA THR A 205 0.69 -1.08 -16.39
C THR A 205 1.71 -0.03 -16.80
N TYR A 206 2.96 -0.21 -16.39
CA TYR A 206 4.05 0.70 -16.73
C TYR A 206 5.40 0.00 -16.79
N THR A 207 6.36 0.64 -17.42
CA THR A 207 7.76 0.24 -17.39
C THR A 207 8.49 1.08 -16.34
N LEU A 208 9.14 0.40 -15.39
CA LEU A 208 9.99 1.03 -14.40
C LEU A 208 11.44 0.72 -14.74
N THR A 209 12.29 1.74 -14.79
CA THR A 209 13.71 1.62 -15.08
C THR A 209 14.51 2.10 -13.87
N THR A 210 15.47 1.29 -13.41
CA THR A 210 16.35 1.62 -12.28
C THR A 210 17.46 2.57 -12.72
N SER A 211 18.20 3.15 -11.76
CA SER A 211 19.46 3.82 -12.07
C SER A 211 20.51 2.80 -12.54
N ALA A 212 21.50 3.25 -13.33
CA ALA A 212 22.65 2.43 -13.69
C ALA A 212 23.55 2.13 -12.46
N GLU A 213 23.55 3.03 -11.47
CA GLU A 213 24.34 2.91 -10.23
C GLU A 213 23.79 1.83 -9.28
N ALA A 214 22.49 1.53 -9.35
CA ALA A 214 21.90 0.42 -8.63
C ALA A 214 22.44 -0.95 -9.10
N GLY A 215 22.93 -1.04 -10.32
CA GLY A 215 23.55 -2.25 -10.88
C GLY A 215 22.58 -3.43 -10.94
N ASP A 216 23.04 -4.59 -10.45
CA ASP A 216 22.29 -5.84 -10.46
C ASP A 216 21.41 -6.05 -9.21
N LYS A 217 21.19 -5.01 -8.41
CA LYS A 217 20.33 -5.08 -7.22
C LYS A 217 18.90 -5.39 -7.62
N PRO A 218 18.22 -6.32 -6.93
CA PRO A 218 16.84 -6.65 -7.24
C PRO A 218 15.91 -5.50 -6.93
N LEU A 219 14.91 -5.28 -7.81
CA LEU A 219 13.83 -4.35 -7.53
C LEU A 219 12.90 -4.93 -6.45
N THR A 220 12.64 -4.16 -5.42
CA THR A 220 11.68 -4.48 -4.38
C THR A 220 10.40 -3.65 -4.52
N LEU A 221 9.30 -4.12 -3.93
CA LEU A 221 8.01 -3.42 -3.91
C LEU A 221 7.73 -2.88 -2.52
N ARG A 222 7.30 -1.61 -2.45
CA ARG A 222 6.57 -1.06 -1.31
C ARG A 222 5.17 -0.66 -1.75
N GLN A 223 4.17 -1.25 -1.12
CA GLN A 223 2.76 -0.98 -1.43
C GLN A 223 2.00 -0.63 -0.16
N THR A 224 1.02 0.26 -0.27
CA THR A 224 0.04 0.47 0.82
C THR A 224 -0.64 -0.86 1.15
N PRO A 225 -0.55 -1.34 2.41
CA PRO A 225 -1.21 -2.58 2.79
C PRO A 225 -2.73 -2.41 2.73
N THR A 226 -3.43 -3.33 2.09
CA THR A 226 -4.89 -3.39 2.03
C THR A 226 -5.45 -4.35 3.08
N CYS A 227 -6.76 -4.28 3.37
CA CYS A 227 -7.43 -5.21 4.27
C CYS A 227 -7.50 -6.63 3.71
N GLN A 228 -7.45 -6.77 2.39
CA GLN A 228 -7.33 -8.05 1.72
C GLN A 228 -5.85 -8.47 1.69
N ALA A 229 -5.57 -9.74 1.93
CA ALA A 229 -4.21 -10.23 1.81
C ALA A 229 -3.71 -10.03 0.38
N ALA A 230 -2.56 -9.36 0.22
CA ALA A 230 -1.86 -9.37 -1.06
C ALA A 230 -1.62 -10.84 -1.43
N ARG A 231 -2.07 -11.25 -2.60
CA ARG A 231 -1.67 -12.55 -3.14
C ARG A 231 -0.24 -12.35 -3.62
N ASP A 232 0.72 -12.82 -2.84
CA ASP A 232 2.11 -12.93 -3.27
C ASP A 232 2.17 -13.80 -4.52
N SER A 233 2.04 -13.20 -5.68
CA SER A 233 2.36 -13.81 -6.95
C SER A 233 3.80 -13.44 -7.32
N ALA A 234 4.76 -13.87 -6.49
CA ALA A 234 6.11 -14.06 -6.97
C ALA A 234 6.02 -15.21 -7.98
N SER A 235 5.85 -14.88 -9.25
CA SER A 235 5.97 -15.87 -10.33
C SER A 235 7.41 -16.34 -10.39
N ALA A 236 7.57 -17.63 -10.11
CA ALA A 236 8.81 -18.39 -10.30
C ALA A 236 9.30 -18.32 -11.74
#